data_6d633021801002c450a7d7a716a98d90
#
_entry.id   6d633021801002c450a7d7a716a98d90
#
_cell.length_a   1.000
_cell.length_b   1.000
_cell.length_c   1.000
_cell.angle_alpha   90.00
_cell.angle_beta   90.00
_cell.angle_gamma   90.00
#
_symmetry.space_group_name_H-M   'P 1'
#
loop_
_entity.id
_entity.type
_entity.pdbx_description
1 polymer ?
#
loop_
_entity_poly.entity_id
_entity_poly.type
_entity_poly.pdbx_seq_one_letter_code
_entity_poly.pdbx_strand_id
1 'polypeptide(L)'
;MDSGIGLLPATAAIRELRPDADLVISNDPDGMPWGPRTVADLTEHALLCARAAAALEPDVLVVACNTASVHALDALRAELEPRIPVIGTVPAIKPAAASGGAVAIWATPATTGSPYQRGLIAEFGGTADITEVPCPGLADAVDAADEAAMDRAIAAAAALTPVGTTTLVLGCTHYELVADRIRAALAGIAVPDLVMHGSAAAVAAQALRRLSPETLAGTGGGTLTVLTSGRPGTLPAAAAAYAEGQALLAVPVR
;
A
#
# COMPACT_ATOMS: atom_id res chain seq x y z
N MET A 1 -2.95 7.50 -3.78
CA MET A 1 -2.18 8.39 -2.90
C MET A 1 -1.56 7.63 -1.73
N ASP A 2 -0.41 8.08 -1.23
CA ASP A 2 0.32 7.55 -0.07
C ASP A 2 1.28 8.63 0.47
N SER A 3 1.92 8.39 1.63
CA SER A 3 2.99 9.28 2.12
C SER A 3 4.23 9.24 1.21
N GLY A 4 4.58 8.07 0.66
CA GLY A 4 5.77 7.85 -0.15
C GLY A 4 5.49 7.00 -1.38
N ILE A 5 6.43 6.09 -1.70
CA ILE A 5 6.37 5.21 -2.88
C ILE A 5 5.56 3.92 -2.67
N GLY A 6 5.00 3.68 -1.49
CA GLY A 6 4.15 2.51 -1.22
C GLY A 6 2.89 2.43 -2.09
N LEU A 7 2.54 3.50 -2.80
CA LEU A 7 1.47 3.51 -3.80
C LEU A 7 1.85 2.79 -5.12
N LEU A 8 3.13 2.55 -5.39
CA LEU A 8 3.58 2.00 -6.69
C LEU A 8 2.96 0.64 -7.02
N PRO A 9 2.88 -0.35 -6.08
CA PRO A 9 2.26 -1.64 -6.38
C PRO A 9 0.80 -1.52 -6.83
N ALA A 10 0.00 -0.72 -6.12
CA ALA A 10 -1.40 -0.52 -6.50
C ALA A 10 -1.53 0.23 -7.83
N THR A 11 -0.66 1.22 -8.09
CA THR A 11 -0.64 1.96 -9.35
C THR A 11 -0.28 1.07 -10.52
N ALA A 12 0.74 0.22 -10.37
CA ALA A 12 1.15 -0.76 -11.38
C ALA A 12 0.03 -1.79 -11.64
N ALA A 13 -0.61 -2.31 -10.59
CA ALA A 13 -1.74 -3.23 -10.73
C ALA A 13 -2.95 -2.60 -11.47
N ILE A 14 -3.23 -1.32 -11.24
CA ILE A 14 -4.27 -0.61 -12.01
C ILE A 14 -3.83 -0.46 -13.46
N ARG A 15 -2.57 -0.14 -13.73
CA ARG A 15 -2.03 -0.02 -15.09
C ARG A 15 -2.09 -1.34 -15.86
N GLU A 16 -1.85 -2.48 -15.20
CA GLU A 16 -1.99 -3.80 -15.83
C GLU A 16 -3.44 -4.10 -16.22
N LEU A 17 -4.38 -3.78 -15.34
CA LEU A 17 -5.81 -4.00 -15.59
C LEU A 17 -6.41 -3.01 -16.61
N ARG A 18 -5.87 -1.79 -16.66
CA ARG A 18 -6.31 -0.70 -17.52
C ARG A 18 -5.10 0.05 -18.09
N PRO A 19 -4.47 -0.49 -19.13
CA PRO A 19 -3.30 0.14 -19.77
C PRO A 19 -3.58 1.54 -20.33
N ASP A 20 -4.84 1.81 -20.67
CA ASP A 20 -5.33 3.07 -21.19
C ASP A 20 -5.70 4.11 -20.13
N ALA A 21 -5.81 3.73 -18.85
CA ALA A 21 -6.22 4.68 -17.81
C ALA A 21 -5.21 5.83 -17.64
N ASP A 22 -5.70 7.05 -17.51
CA ASP A 22 -4.89 8.19 -17.06
C ASP A 22 -4.74 8.08 -15.54
N LEU A 23 -3.50 8.00 -15.07
CA LEU A 23 -3.17 7.81 -13.65
C LEU A 23 -2.62 9.08 -13.02
N VAL A 24 -3.06 9.36 -11.81
CA VAL A 24 -2.51 10.43 -10.97
C VAL A 24 -1.88 9.80 -9.74
N ILE A 25 -0.58 9.95 -9.58
CA ILE A 25 0.15 9.65 -8.35
C ILE A 25 0.15 10.90 -7.48
N SER A 26 -0.24 10.77 -6.21
CA SER A 26 -0.15 11.83 -5.22
C SER A 26 0.57 11.29 -3.99
N ASN A 27 1.82 11.68 -3.80
CA ASN A 27 2.65 11.33 -2.65
C ASN A 27 2.99 12.59 -1.82
N ASP A 28 3.44 12.39 -0.59
CA ASP A 28 3.68 13.48 0.37
C ASP A 28 5.08 13.42 1.02
N PRO A 29 6.16 13.67 0.26
CA PRO A 29 7.51 13.65 0.81
C PRO A 29 7.75 14.72 1.88
N ASP A 30 7.02 15.84 1.86
CA ASP A 30 7.14 16.89 2.89
C ASP A 30 6.53 16.43 4.23
N GLY A 31 5.51 15.57 4.19
CA GLY A 31 4.83 15.03 5.36
C GLY A 31 5.25 13.62 5.78
N MET A 32 6.06 12.94 4.97
CA MET A 32 6.53 11.58 5.24
C MET A 32 7.52 11.52 6.43
N PRO A 33 7.49 10.44 7.24
CA PRO A 33 6.52 9.33 7.23
C PRO A 33 5.22 9.68 7.96
N TRP A 34 4.09 9.14 7.50
CA TRP A 34 2.79 9.37 8.15
C TRP A 34 2.60 8.54 9.43
N GLY A 35 3.30 7.39 9.56
CA GLY A 35 3.11 6.47 10.68
C GLY A 35 3.31 7.06 12.08
N PRO A 36 4.37 7.83 12.36
CA PRO A 36 4.61 8.41 13.68
C PRO A 36 3.81 9.69 13.99
N ARG A 37 3.05 10.21 13.02
CA ARG A 37 2.27 11.44 13.19
C ARG A 37 1.04 11.24 14.07
N THR A 38 0.55 12.32 14.68
CA THR A 38 -0.78 12.30 15.30
C THR A 38 -1.86 12.09 14.25
N VAL A 39 -3.00 11.52 14.64
CA VAL A 39 -4.13 11.30 13.73
C VAL A 39 -4.58 12.60 13.05
N ALA A 40 -4.62 13.71 13.81
CA ALA A 40 -5.02 15.02 13.28
C ALA A 40 -4.04 15.50 12.19
N ASP A 41 -2.74 15.49 12.48
CA ASP A 41 -1.69 15.93 11.56
C ASP A 41 -1.64 15.04 10.30
N LEU A 42 -1.69 13.71 10.47
CA LEU A 42 -1.78 12.77 9.35
C LEU A 42 -3.01 13.06 8.47
N THR A 43 -4.16 13.32 9.07
CA THR A 43 -5.39 13.59 8.35
C THR A 43 -5.29 14.89 7.53
N GLU A 44 -4.66 15.93 8.06
CA GLU A 44 -4.41 17.18 7.34
C GLU A 44 -3.52 16.95 6.11
N HIS A 45 -2.43 16.21 6.26
CA HIS A 45 -1.55 15.82 5.16
C HIS A 45 -2.29 14.99 4.09
N ALA A 46 -3.06 13.99 4.51
CA ALA A 46 -3.84 13.16 3.59
C ALA A 46 -4.89 13.98 2.83
N LEU A 47 -5.59 14.90 3.50
CA LEU A 47 -6.56 15.81 2.87
C LEU A 47 -5.89 16.76 1.88
N LEU A 48 -4.72 17.32 2.21
CA LEU A 48 -3.95 18.16 1.29
C LEU A 48 -3.67 17.43 -0.03
N CYS A 49 -3.13 16.22 0.06
CA CYS A 49 -2.81 15.39 -1.10
C CYS A 49 -4.06 14.98 -1.89
N ALA A 50 -5.14 14.63 -1.18
CA ALA A 50 -6.40 14.23 -1.79
C ALA A 50 -7.08 15.39 -2.53
N ARG A 51 -7.09 16.60 -1.95
CA ARG A 51 -7.66 17.80 -2.59
C ARG A 51 -6.93 18.15 -3.88
N ALA A 52 -5.59 18.08 -3.87
CA ALA A 52 -4.81 18.34 -5.07
C ALA A 52 -5.09 17.32 -6.18
N ALA A 53 -5.22 16.03 -5.82
CA ALA A 53 -5.61 14.99 -6.77
C ALA A 53 -7.05 15.18 -7.25
N ALA A 54 -7.98 15.53 -6.36
CA ALA A 54 -9.39 15.77 -6.69
C ALA A 54 -9.62 16.95 -7.63
N ALA A 55 -8.72 17.93 -7.66
CA ALA A 55 -8.75 19.05 -8.60
C ALA A 55 -8.52 18.61 -10.07
N LEU A 56 -8.00 17.41 -10.29
CA LEU A 56 -7.85 16.77 -11.60
C LEU A 56 -9.06 15.90 -11.98
N GLU A 57 -10.13 15.94 -11.18
CA GLU A 57 -11.42 15.25 -11.39
C GLU A 57 -11.28 13.74 -11.71
N PRO A 58 -10.57 12.95 -10.87
CA PRO A 58 -10.44 11.52 -11.11
C PRO A 58 -11.78 10.80 -10.86
N ASP A 59 -12.01 9.71 -11.59
CA ASP A 59 -13.19 8.84 -11.42
C ASP A 59 -13.18 8.07 -10.09
N VAL A 60 -12.01 7.88 -9.48
CA VAL A 60 -11.83 7.18 -8.21
C VAL A 60 -10.52 7.62 -7.55
N LEU A 61 -10.51 7.72 -6.22
CA LEU A 61 -9.31 7.92 -5.42
C LEU A 61 -8.95 6.65 -4.66
N VAL A 62 -7.72 6.18 -4.82
CA VAL A 62 -7.16 5.05 -4.07
C VAL A 62 -6.22 5.56 -2.99
N VAL A 63 -6.52 5.26 -1.72
CA VAL A 63 -5.64 5.50 -0.57
C VAL A 63 -4.76 4.26 -0.41
N ALA A 64 -3.62 4.25 -1.11
CA ALA A 64 -2.68 3.13 -1.15
C ALA A 64 -1.71 3.18 0.04
N CYS A 65 -2.25 3.41 1.22
CA CYS A 65 -1.53 3.53 2.48
C CYS A 65 -2.38 2.91 3.59
N ASN A 66 -1.85 1.88 4.28
CA ASN A 66 -2.58 1.26 5.39
C ASN A 66 -2.79 2.26 6.53
N THR A 67 -1.77 3.04 6.90
CA THR A 67 -1.88 4.03 7.98
C THR A 67 -2.95 5.09 7.69
N ALA A 68 -2.96 5.65 6.48
CA ALA A 68 -3.98 6.62 6.10
C ALA A 68 -5.38 5.99 5.98
N SER A 69 -5.46 4.73 5.53
CA SER A 69 -6.74 4.01 5.48
C SER A 69 -7.33 3.76 6.86
N VAL A 70 -6.47 3.60 7.89
CA VAL A 70 -6.93 3.46 9.29
C VAL A 70 -7.42 4.78 9.86
N HIS A 71 -6.70 5.88 9.61
CA HIS A 71 -6.86 7.10 10.40
C HIS A 71 -7.54 8.25 9.66
N ALA A 72 -7.43 8.30 8.33
CA ALA A 72 -7.92 9.43 7.53
C ALA A 72 -9.05 9.05 6.56
N LEU A 73 -9.37 7.76 6.37
CA LEU A 73 -10.31 7.33 5.32
C LEU A 73 -11.70 7.96 5.47
N ASP A 74 -12.23 8.04 6.69
CA ASP A 74 -13.55 8.62 6.94
C ASP A 74 -13.57 10.12 6.61
N ALA A 75 -12.51 10.85 6.95
CA ALA A 75 -12.38 12.27 6.61
C ALA A 75 -12.27 12.48 5.09
N LEU A 76 -11.50 11.62 4.41
CA LEU A 76 -11.35 11.65 2.95
C LEU A 76 -12.68 11.37 2.25
N ARG A 77 -13.45 10.39 2.74
CA ARG A 77 -14.80 10.08 2.22
C ARG A 77 -15.77 11.21 2.47
N ALA A 78 -15.78 11.78 3.67
CA ALA A 78 -16.66 12.89 4.01
C ALA A 78 -16.44 14.10 3.10
N GLU A 79 -15.21 14.32 2.63
CA GLU A 79 -14.88 15.44 1.74
C GLU A 79 -15.14 15.16 0.26
N LEU A 80 -14.89 13.93 -0.20
CA LEU A 80 -14.85 13.62 -1.63
C LEU A 80 -16.08 12.87 -2.14
N GLU A 81 -16.69 11.99 -1.33
CA GLU A 81 -17.87 11.24 -1.75
C GLU A 81 -19.15 12.11 -1.67
N PRO A 82 -20.18 11.86 -2.50
CA PRO A 82 -20.24 10.81 -3.51
C PRO A 82 -19.56 11.18 -4.84
N ARG A 83 -18.99 12.39 -4.98
CA ARG A 83 -18.42 12.89 -6.24
C ARG A 83 -17.26 12.04 -6.73
N ILE A 84 -16.35 11.68 -5.84
CA ILE A 84 -15.19 10.83 -6.13
C ILE A 84 -15.22 9.69 -5.12
N PRO A 85 -15.49 8.44 -5.54
CA PRO A 85 -15.40 7.27 -4.68
C PRO A 85 -14.00 7.11 -4.08
N VAL A 86 -13.91 6.82 -2.77
CA VAL A 86 -12.63 6.66 -2.08
C VAL A 86 -12.44 5.21 -1.63
N ILE A 87 -11.37 4.59 -2.11
CA ILE A 87 -10.99 3.21 -1.81
C ILE A 87 -9.82 3.20 -0.84
N GLY A 88 -10.00 2.64 0.33
CA GLY A 88 -8.90 2.39 1.29
C GLY A 88 -8.18 1.08 1.03
N THR A 89 -6.99 0.97 1.59
CA THR A 89 -6.20 -0.27 1.63
C THR A 89 -6.45 -0.99 2.94
N VAL A 90 -6.71 -2.30 2.85
CA VAL A 90 -6.92 -3.17 4.01
C VAL A 90 -5.90 -4.30 3.94
N PRO A 91 -5.19 -4.61 5.05
CA PRO A 91 -4.32 -5.78 5.10
C PRO A 91 -5.08 -7.05 4.73
N ALA A 92 -4.45 -7.91 3.93
CA ALA A 92 -5.09 -9.11 3.36
C ALA A 92 -5.26 -10.25 4.39
N ILE A 93 -5.74 -9.93 5.60
CA ILE A 93 -5.91 -10.89 6.72
C ILE A 93 -6.96 -11.95 6.37
N LYS A 94 -8.09 -11.53 5.79
CA LYS A 94 -9.17 -12.45 5.43
C LYS A 94 -8.73 -13.58 4.49
N PRO A 95 -8.11 -13.32 3.33
CA PRO A 95 -7.62 -14.40 2.47
C PRO A 95 -6.46 -15.18 3.11
N ALA A 96 -5.60 -14.55 3.90
CA ALA A 96 -4.49 -15.21 4.56
C ALA A 96 -4.98 -16.22 5.62
N ALA A 97 -6.02 -15.87 6.39
CA ALA A 97 -6.58 -16.74 7.41
C ALA A 97 -7.47 -17.87 6.84
N ALA A 98 -7.94 -17.72 5.60
CA ALA A 98 -8.87 -18.69 4.98
C ALA A 98 -8.25 -20.09 4.81
N SER A 99 -6.93 -20.20 4.67
CA SER A 99 -6.20 -21.47 4.57
C SER A 99 -5.95 -22.13 5.94
N GLY A 100 -6.19 -21.40 7.05
CA GLY A 100 -5.78 -21.84 8.39
C GLY A 100 -4.24 -21.85 8.52
N GLY A 101 -3.75 -22.46 9.62
CA GLY A 101 -2.31 -22.61 9.86
C GLY A 101 -1.65 -21.36 10.46
N ALA A 102 -0.32 -21.31 10.40
CA ALA A 102 0.47 -20.24 10.99
C ALA A 102 0.58 -19.05 10.02
N VAL A 103 -0.01 -17.93 10.41
CA VAL A 103 -0.02 -16.67 9.64
C VAL A 103 0.82 -15.63 10.35
N ALA A 104 1.80 -15.04 9.68
CA ALA A 104 2.49 -13.85 10.18
C ALA A 104 1.96 -12.59 9.47
N ILE A 105 1.81 -11.50 10.22
CA ILE A 105 1.46 -10.18 9.66
C ILE A 105 2.65 -9.25 9.89
N TRP A 106 3.35 -8.89 8.84
CA TRP A 106 4.40 -7.88 8.91
C TRP A 106 3.78 -6.50 8.71
N ALA A 107 3.93 -5.63 9.68
CA ALA A 107 3.37 -4.29 9.61
C ALA A 107 4.30 -3.24 10.23
N THR A 108 4.03 -1.95 9.98
CA THR A 108 4.75 -0.88 10.67
C THR A 108 4.43 -0.89 12.17
N PRO A 109 5.30 -0.37 13.05
CA PRO A 109 5.02 -0.27 14.47
C PRO A 109 3.70 0.46 14.80
N ALA A 110 3.30 1.45 13.97
CA ALA A 110 2.04 2.17 14.14
C ALA A 110 0.80 1.30 13.88
N THR A 111 0.93 0.28 13.03
CA THR A 111 -0.18 -0.64 12.68
C THR A 111 -0.19 -1.88 13.57
N THR A 112 1.00 -2.42 13.89
CA THR A 112 1.15 -3.64 14.68
C THR A 112 0.51 -3.47 16.06
N GLY A 113 -0.41 -4.37 16.43
CA GLY A 113 -1.12 -4.33 17.71
C GLY A 113 -2.09 -3.16 17.87
N SER A 114 -2.37 -2.39 16.80
CA SER A 114 -3.36 -1.32 16.84
C SER A 114 -4.79 -1.89 17.04
N PRO A 115 -5.72 -1.12 17.62
CA PRO A 115 -7.13 -1.53 17.72
C PRO A 115 -7.72 -1.93 16.37
N TYR A 116 -7.32 -1.26 15.30
CA TYR A 116 -7.75 -1.57 13.94
C TYR A 116 -7.27 -2.95 13.49
N GLN A 117 -5.96 -3.24 13.59
CA GLN A 117 -5.42 -4.54 13.19
C GLN A 117 -6.01 -5.68 14.03
N ARG A 118 -6.13 -5.49 15.34
CA ARG A 118 -6.80 -6.46 16.22
C ARG A 118 -8.26 -6.67 15.87
N GLY A 119 -8.98 -5.62 15.48
CA GLY A 119 -10.35 -5.71 14.98
C GLY A 119 -10.45 -6.59 13.74
N LEU A 120 -9.56 -6.38 12.76
CA LEU A 120 -9.51 -7.22 11.56
C LEU A 120 -9.13 -8.68 11.87
N ILE A 121 -8.19 -8.90 12.79
CA ILE A 121 -7.84 -10.25 13.23
C ILE A 121 -9.04 -10.93 13.92
N ALA A 122 -9.74 -10.23 14.80
CA ALA A 122 -10.92 -10.76 15.48
C ALA A 122 -12.06 -11.09 14.52
N GLU A 123 -12.24 -10.26 13.48
CA GLU A 123 -13.32 -10.45 12.50
C GLU A 123 -12.99 -11.54 11.46
N PHE A 124 -11.75 -11.60 10.97
CA PHE A 124 -11.38 -12.41 9.82
C PHE A 124 -10.35 -13.52 10.12
N GLY A 125 -9.73 -13.52 11.30
CA GLY A 125 -8.65 -14.45 11.64
C GLY A 125 -9.11 -15.92 11.78
N GLY A 126 -10.38 -16.13 12.06
CA GLY A 126 -10.94 -17.50 12.17
C GLY A 126 -10.18 -18.38 13.14
N THR A 127 -9.70 -19.54 12.67
CA THR A 127 -8.91 -20.50 13.45
C THR A 127 -7.40 -20.44 13.14
N ALA A 128 -6.95 -19.47 12.35
CA ALA A 128 -5.53 -19.31 12.04
C ALA A 128 -4.73 -18.87 13.28
N ASP A 129 -3.52 -19.39 13.41
CA ASP A 129 -2.56 -18.94 14.43
C ASP A 129 -1.84 -17.72 13.91
N ILE A 130 -2.28 -16.52 14.36
CA ILE A 130 -1.83 -15.25 13.81
C ILE A 130 -0.79 -14.60 14.73
N THR A 131 0.40 -14.35 14.18
CA THR A 131 1.48 -13.61 14.85
C THR A 131 1.67 -12.24 14.19
N GLU A 132 1.60 -11.18 15.00
CA GLU A 132 1.87 -9.81 14.57
C GLU A 132 3.37 -9.53 14.69
N VAL A 133 4.02 -9.14 13.59
CA VAL A 133 5.47 -8.88 13.52
C VAL A 133 5.70 -7.40 13.18
N PRO A 134 6.20 -6.60 14.12
CA PRO A 134 6.55 -5.21 13.84
C PRO A 134 7.82 -5.12 13.01
N CYS A 135 7.83 -4.27 12.00
CA CYS A 135 8.96 -4.06 11.09
C CYS A 135 9.44 -2.60 11.16
N PRO A 136 10.10 -2.19 12.25
CA PRO A 136 10.58 -0.81 12.40
C PRO A 136 11.60 -0.46 11.31
N GLY A 137 11.44 0.72 10.71
CA GLY A 137 12.35 1.28 9.71
C GLY A 137 12.27 0.63 8.32
N LEU A 138 11.51 -0.48 8.12
CA LEU A 138 11.46 -1.13 6.81
C LEU A 138 10.79 -0.25 5.76
N ALA A 139 9.67 0.40 6.08
CA ALA A 139 8.98 1.28 5.14
C ALA A 139 9.88 2.46 4.71
N ASP A 140 10.58 3.07 5.67
CA ASP A 140 11.49 4.20 5.42
C ASP A 140 12.69 3.78 4.56
N ALA A 141 13.25 2.58 4.82
CA ALA A 141 14.35 2.02 4.04
C ALA A 141 13.94 1.73 2.59
N VAL A 142 12.73 1.21 2.39
CA VAL A 142 12.15 0.97 1.05
C VAL A 142 11.94 2.30 0.34
N ASP A 143 11.38 3.30 1.02
CA ASP A 143 11.12 4.61 0.44
C ASP A 143 12.40 5.34 0.01
N ALA A 144 13.48 5.14 0.75
CA ALA A 144 14.80 5.68 0.43
C ALA A 144 15.61 4.82 -0.56
N ALA A 145 15.13 3.62 -0.93
CA ALA A 145 15.89 2.60 -1.65
C ALA A 145 17.25 2.27 -0.99
N ASP A 146 17.31 2.33 0.36
CA ASP A 146 18.50 1.98 1.14
C ASP A 146 18.56 0.46 1.34
N GLU A 147 19.31 -0.22 0.47
CA GLU A 147 19.45 -1.68 0.48
C GLU A 147 19.98 -2.23 1.81
N ALA A 148 20.97 -1.59 2.40
CA ALA A 148 21.56 -2.05 3.66
C ALA A 148 20.59 -1.89 4.85
N ALA A 149 19.81 -0.81 4.87
CA ALA A 149 18.77 -0.63 5.87
C ALA A 149 17.61 -1.62 5.66
N MET A 150 17.21 -1.86 4.41
CA MET A 150 16.21 -2.90 4.08
C MET A 150 16.64 -4.27 4.57
N ASP A 151 17.86 -4.70 4.28
CA ASP A 151 18.36 -6.02 4.69
C ASP A 151 18.38 -6.16 6.22
N ARG A 152 18.79 -5.13 6.96
CA ARG A 152 18.77 -5.14 8.43
C ARG A 152 17.35 -5.22 8.98
N ALA A 153 16.41 -4.44 8.44
CA ALA A 153 15.03 -4.41 8.91
C ALA A 153 14.31 -5.74 8.58
N ILE A 154 14.53 -6.28 7.38
CA ILE A 154 13.98 -7.58 6.95
C ILE A 154 14.53 -8.70 7.84
N ALA A 155 15.84 -8.74 8.10
CA ALA A 155 16.44 -9.75 8.96
C ALA A 155 15.89 -9.69 10.39
N ALA A 156 15.69 -8.48 10.93
CA ALA A 156 15.10 -8.30 12.26
C ALA A 156 13.65 -8.82 12.32
N ALA A 157 12.83 -8.53 11.31
CA ALA A 157 11.45 -9.02 11.23
C ALA A 157 11.40 -10.54 11.00
N ALA A 158 12.29 -11.09 10.18
CA ALA A 158 12.40 -12.52 9.96
C ALA A 158 12.72 -13.28 11.25
N ALA A 159 13.61 -12.75 12.10
CA ALA A 159 13.94 -13.32 13.40
C ALA A 159 12.75 -13.36 14.40
N LEU A 160 11.74 -12.53 14.20
CA LEU A 160 10.50 -12.50 14.99
C LEU A 160 9.39 -13.37 14.38
N THR A 161 9.58 -13.84 13.15
CA THR A 161 8.58 -14.65 12.44
C THR A 161 8.63 -16.09 12.93
N PRO A 162 7.50 -16.72 13.32
CA PRO A 162 7.47 -18.08 13.82
C PRO A 162 7.98 -19.08 12.78
N VAL A 163 8.75 -20.07 13.26
CA VAL A 163 9.17 -21.20 12.41
C VAL A 163 7.95 -22.00 11.95
N GLY A 164 7.92 -22.34 10.67
CA GLY A 164 6.79 -23.05 10.08
C GLY A 164 5.63 -22.14 9.64
N THR A 165 5.82 -20.82 9.61
CA THR A 165 4.85 -19.89 9.03
C THR A 165 4.49 -20.32 7.61
N THR A 166 3.18 -20.51 7.36
CA THR A 166 2.64 -20.93 6.07
C THR A 166 2.18 -19.76 5.21
N THR A 167 1.80 -18.68 5.85
CA THR A 167 1.24 -17.51 5.17
C THR A 167 1.78 -16.22 5.76
N LEU A 168 2.15 -15.27 4.90
CA LEU A 168 2.61 -13.95 5.28
C LEU A 168 1.68 -12.87 4.71
N VAL A 169 1.20 -11.98 5.57
CA VAL A 169 0.49 -10.75 5.17
C VAL A 169 1.48 -9.60 5.12
N LEU A 170 1.58 -8.93 3.98
CA LEU A 170 2.32 -7.69 3.81
C LEU A 170 1.41 -6.53 4.27
N GLY A 171 1.47 -6.20 5.56
CA GLY A 171 0.59 -5.22 6.21
C GLY A 171 1.01 -3.75 6.00
N CYS A 172 1.96 -3.51 5.12
CA CYS A 172 2.35 -2.19 4.63
C CYS A 172 2.54 -2.25 3.11
N THR A 173 2.05 -1.27 2.40
CA THR A 173 2.13 -1.20 0.93
C THR A 173 3.56 -1.17 0.40
N HIS A 174 4.49 -0.56 1.13
CA HIS A 174 5.92 -0.55 0.80
C HIS A 174 6.53 -1.96 0.76
N TYR A 175 6.02 -2.89 1.56
CA TYR A 175 6.61 -4.24 1.66
C TYR A 175 6.36 -5.09 0.43
N GLU A 176 5.36 -4.76 -0.36
CA GLU A 176 5.10 -5.41 -1.65
C GLU A 176 6.25 -5.17 -2.64
N LEU A 177 6.91 -3.99 -2.59
CA LEU A 177 8.07 -3.64 -3.44
C LEU A 177 9.32 -4.49 -3.16
N VAL A 178 9.39 -5.12 -2.00
CA VAL A 178 10.53 -5.94 -1.56
C VAL A 178 10.11 -7.38 -1.19
N ALA A 179 8.97 -7.83 -1.73
CA ALA A 179 8.40 -9.14 -1.44
C ALA A 179 9.39 -10.29 -1.67
N ASP A 180 10.18 -10.25 -2.73
CA ASP A 180 11.18 -11.28 -3.04
C ASP A 180 12.33 -11.28 -2.02
N ARG A 181 12.78 -10.13 -1.55
CA ARG A 181 13.79 -10.03 -0.47
C ARG A 181 13.24 -10.61 0.84
N ILE A 182 11.98 -10.30 1.16
CA ILE A 182 11.30 -10.85 2.35
C ILE A 182 11.19 -12.36 2.23
N ARG A 183 10.79 -12.89 1.08
CA ARG A 183 10.72 -14.33 0.83
C ARG A 183 12.07 -15.01 1.01
N ALA A 184 13.12 -14.41 0.46
CA ALA A 184 14.48 -14.94 0.59
C ALA A 184 14.96 -14.97 2.05
N ALA A 185 14.66 -13.93 2.84
CA ALA A 185 15.03 -13.86 4.26
C ALA A 185 14.26 -14.87 5.12
N LEU A 186 13.05 -15.28 4.70
CA LEU A 186 12.25 -16.29 5.39
C LEU A 186 12.57 -17.74 4.97
N ALA A 187 13.53 -17.93 4.04
CA ALA A 187 13.98 -19.27 3.66
C ALA A 187 14.57 -20.01 4.88
N GLY A 188 14.03 -21.19 5.17
CA GLY A 188 14.41 -21.97 6.36
C GLY A 188 13.69 -21.56 7.68
N ILE A 189 12.91 -20.48 7.66
CA ILE A 189 12.02 -20.07 8.77
C ILE A 189 10.58 -20.45 8.43
N ALA A 190 10.06 -19.97 7.33
CA ALA A 190 8.75 -20.34 6.80
C ALA A 190 8.80 -21.68 6.05
N VAL A 191 7.64 -22.22 5.72
CA VAL A 191 7.54 -23.40 4.84
C VAL A 191 8.04 -23.05 3.43
N PRO A 192 8.53 -24.06 2.64
CA PRO A 192 9.01 -23.81 1.27
C PRO A 192 7.96 -23.15 0.37
N ASP A 193 6.69 -23.49 0.54
CA ASP A 193 5.56 -22.99 -0.25
C ASP A 193 4.87 -21.80 0.46
N LEU A 194 5.63 -20.91 1.11
CA LEU A 194 5.11 -19.71 1.78
C LEU A 194 4.22 -18.90 0.83
N VAL A 195 2.96 -18.74 1.21
CA VAL A 195 2.02 -17.85 0.52
C VAL A 195 2.16 -16.44 1.07
N MET A 196 2.32 -15.46 0.18
CA MET A 196 2.41 -14.05 0.57
C MET A 196 1.21 -13.29 0.00
N HIS A 197 0.56 -12.50 0.86
CA HIS A 197 -0.59 -11.69 0.48
C HIS A 197 -0.26 -10.21 0.61
N GLY A 198 -0.25 -9.51 -0.52
CA GLY A 198 -0.28 -8.05 -0.61
C GLY A 198 -1.71 -7.53 -0.77
N SER A 199 -1.84 -6.23 -0.87
CA SER A 199 -3.12 -5.52 -1.03
C SER A 199 -3.34 -4.97 -2.44
N ALA A 200 -2.28 -4.77 -3.22
CA ALA A 200 -2.29 -4.02 -4.48
C ALA A 200 -3.31 -4.53 -5.50
N ALA A 201 -3.30 -5.83 -5.80
CA ALA A 201 -4.22 -6.43 -6.78
C ALA A 201 -5.68 -6.32 -6.33
N ALA A 202 -5.96 -6.55 -5.03
CA ALA A 202 -7.31 -6.46 -4.49
C ALA A 202 -7.83 -5.02 -4.50
N VAL A 203 -6.98 -4.06 -4.17
CA VAL A 203 -7.30 -2.61 -4.19
C VAL A 203 -7.54 -2.14 -5.62
N ALA A 204 -6.70 -2.53 -6.58
CA ALA A 204 -6.89 -2.22 -7.99
C ALA A 204 -8.22 -2.77 -8.52
N ALA A 205 -8.52 -4.05 -8.25
CA ALA A 205 -9.79 -4.65 -8.63
C ALA A 205 -10.99 -3.96 -7.97
N GLN A 206 -10.87 -3.53 -6.71
CA GLN A 206 -11.92 -2.78 -6.02
C GLN A 206 -12.11 -1.38 -6.63
N ALA A 207 -11.04 -0.69 -7.01
CA ALA A 207 -11.13 0.59 -7.68
C ALA A 207 -11.96 0.47 -8.97
N LEU A 208 -11.65 -0.53 -9.82
CA LEU A 208 -12.40 -0.75 -11.06
C LEU A 208 -13.88 -1.09 -10.80
N ARG A 209 -14.20 -1.85 -9.75
CA ARG A 209 -15.60 -2.15 -9.40
C ARG A 209 -16.42 -0.92 -8.96
N ARG A 210 -15.76 0.16 -8.58
CA ARG A 210 -16.43 1.41 -8.17
C ARG A 210 -16.62 2.39 -9.32
N LEU A 211 -16.04 2.12 -10.49
CA LEU A 211 -16.21 2.92 -11.69
C LEU A 211 -17.58 2.66 -12.33
N SER A 212 -18.14 3.67 -12.98
CA SER A 212 -19.36 3.51 -13.75
C SER A 212 -19.12 2.65 -15.00
N PRO A 213 -20.16 1.99 -15.55
CA PRO A 213 -20.04 1.27 -16.83
C PRO A 213 -19.53 2.17 -17.96
N GLU A 214 -19.91 3.43 -17.97
CA GLU A 214 -19.50 4.41 -18.98
C GLU A 214 -17.98 4.70 -18.85
N THR A 215 -17.47 4.91 -17.64
CA THR A 215 -16.04 5.10 -17.37
C THR A 215 -15.24 3.85 -17.76
N LEU A 216 -15.77 2.65 -17.46
CA LEU A 216 -15.14 1.39 -17.83
C LEU A 216 -15.08 1.17 -19.35
N ALA A 217 -16.09 1.64 -20.08
CA ALA A 217 -16.14 1.55 -21.55
C ALA A 217 -15.34 2.66 -22.24
N GLY A 218 -15.00 3.74 -21.52
CA GLY A 218 -14.19 4.83 -22.05
C GLY A 218 -12.73 4.42 -22.24
N THR A 219 -12.03 5.18 -23.08
CA THR A 219 -10.58 5.03 -23.30
C THR A 219 -9.87 6.29 -22.83
N GLY A 220 -8.87 6.14 -21.98
CA GLY A 220 -7.96 7.22 -21.60
C GLY A 220 -6.75 7.33 -22.52
N GLY A 221 -5.82 8.21 -22.16
CA GLY A 221 -4.56 8.42 -22.89
C GLY A 221 -3.42 7.54 -22.40
N GLY A 222 -3.62 6.74 -21.35
CA GLY A 222 -2.58 5.95 -20.72
C GLY A 222 -1.49 6.81 -20.04
N THR A 223 -1.79 8.05 -19.69
CA THR A 223 -0.82 9.00 -19.17
C THR A 223 -0.56 8.83 -17.68
N LEU A 224 0.51 9.45 -17.19
CA LEU A 224 0.84 9.53 -15.77
C LEU A 224 1.06 10.99 -15.38
N THR A 225 0.33 11.44 -14.35
CA THR A 225 0.55 12.72 -13.68
C THR A 225 1.07 12.48 -12.28
N VAL A 226 2.04 13.25 -11.83
CA VAL A 226 2.61 13.13 -10.49
C VAL A 226 2.41 14.42 -9.71
N LEU A 227 1.84 14.28 -8.51
CA LEU A 227 1.70 15.33 -7.52
C LEU A 227 2.56 14.99 -6.29
N THR A 228 3.31 15.96 -5.80
CA THR A 228 4.24 15.85 -4.69
C THR A 228 3.84 16.86 -3.63
N SER A 229 3.35 16.41 -2.47
CA SER A 229 2.80 17.25 -1.40
C SER A 229 1.82 18.30 -1.94
N GLY A 230 0.87 17.85 -2.78
CA GLY A 230 -0.17 18.69 -3.37
C GLY A 230 0.27 19.60 -4.53
N ARG A 231 1.50 19.51 -5.02
CA ARG A 231 2.06 20.31 -6.13
C ARG A 231 2.45 19.43 -7.31
N PRO A 232 2.45 19.93 -8.57
CA PRO A 232 3.04 19.21 -9.69
C PRO A 232 4.47 18.78 -9.38
N GLY A 233 4.82 17.53 -9.69
CA GLY A 233 6.11 16.95 -9.34
C GLY A 233 6.52 15.82 -10.29
N THR A 234 7.50 15.04 -9.85
CA THR A 234 7.99 13.85 -10.54
C THR A 234 8.06 12.68 -9.58
N LEU A 235 8.06 11.46 -10.10
CA LEU A 235 8.31 10.28 -9.27
C LEU A 235 9.66 10.43 -8.55
N PRO A 236 9.72 10.08 -7.25
CA PRO A 236 10.98 10.06 -6.52
C PRO A 236 12.02 9.19 -7.22
N ALA A 237 13.29 9.58 -7.17
CA ALA A 237 14.37 8.80 -7.80
C ALA A 237 14.42 7.34 -7.29
N ALA A 238 14.06 7.12 -6.02
CA ALA A 238 13.96 5.79 -5.41
C ALA A 238 12.96 4.87 -6.13
N ALA A 239 11.92 5.41 -6.78
CA ALA A 239 10.96 4.60 -7.54
C ALA A 239 11.62 3.78 -8.65
N ALA A 240 12.70 4.29 -9.26
CA ALA A 240 13.45 3.59 -10.30
C ALA A 240 14.20 2.34 -9.82
N ALA A 241 14.33 2.15 -8.51
CA ALA A 241 14.91 0.93 -7.93
C ALA A 241 13.95 -0.29 -7.98
N TYR A 242 12.66 -0.05 -8.21
CA TYR A 242 11.59 -1.07 -8.16
C TYR A 242 10.96 -1.28 -9.53
N ALA A 243 10.58 -2.52 -9.83
CA ALA A 243 9.99 -2.90 -11.12
C ALA A 243 8.71 -2.11 -11.42
N GLU A 244 7.85 -1.89 -10.42
CA GLU A 244 6.61 -1.12 -10.53
C GLU A 244 6.89 0.34 -10.91
N GLY A 245 7.90 0.94 -10.29
CA GLY A 245 8.31 2.31 -10.62
C GLY A 245 8.92 2.42 -12.01
N GLN A 246 9.76 1.47 -12.40
CA GLN A 246 10.34 1.40 -13.76
C GLN A 246 9.24 1.29 -14.82
N ALA A 247 8.24 0.43 -14.59
CA ALA A 247 7.10 0.26 -15.49
C ALA A 247 6.30 1.57 -15.66
N LEU A 248 6.12 2.33 -14.57
CA LEU A 248 5.41 3.61 -14.59
C LEU A 248 6.23 4.74 -15.23
N LEU A 249 7.57 4.73 -15.07
CA LEU A 249 8.46 5.71 -15.70
C LEU A 249 8.56 5.54 -17.22
N ALA A 250 8.26 4.35 -17.74
CA ALA A 250 8.21 4.08 -19.18
C ALA A 250 6.97 4.67 -19.89
N VAL A 251 6.01 5.21 -19.13
CA VAL A 251 4.75 5.79 -19.65
C VAL A 251 4.94 7.29 -19.96
N PRO A 252 4.25 7.85 -20.98
CA PRO A 252 4.27 9.30 -21.23
C PRO A 252 3.77 10.08 -20.01
N VAL A 253 4.60 11.00 -19.51
CA VAL A 253 4.25 11.90 -18.40
C VAL A 253 3.59 13.14 -18.99
N ARG A 254 2.47 13.57 -18.45
CA ARG A 254 1.82 14.86 -18.74
C ARG A 254 2.23 15.95 -17.77
#